data_8bc696a1aa18042a4cc2bf12d66486bd
#
_entry.id   8bc696a1aa18042a4cc2bf12d66486bd
#
_cell.length_a   1.000
_cell.length_b   1.000
_cell.length_c   1.000
_cell.angle_alpha   90.00
_cell.angle_beta   90.00
_cell.angle_gamma   90.00
#
_symmetry.space_group_name_H-M   'P 1'
#
loop_
_entity.id
_entity.type
_entity.pdbx_description
1 polymer ?
#
loop_
_entity_poly.entity_id
_entity_poly.type
_entity_poly.pdbx_seq_one_letter_code
_entity_poly.pdbx_strand_id
1 'polypeptide(L)'
;MTRRYDVVTFDCYGTLIDWEDGIASAFLREAAEDGVVLDRSRIVAAYHELEPDVEAFEYRPYRDVLTATAIRVAQRLGWPLTEDRARFLPESLPRWKPFPDTNPALRRLAADGHRLGILSNVDDDLLGETRRHFPISFDVVVTAQQVRSYKPGPAHFVEARRRIGDTRWLHAAQSFFHDVVPARRLGIPVAWINRKAEKPLDDVPPGAELRNLTELADWLGDPDAKT
;
A
#
# COMPACT_ATOMS: atom_id res chain seq x y z
N MET A 1 20.17 9.94 -21.60
CA MET A 1 18.83 10.58 -21.67
C MET A 1 18.48 11.12 -20.30
N THR A 2 17.87 12.29 -20.23
CA THR A 2 17.50 12.89 -18.92
C THR A 2 16.21 12.24 -18.43
N ARG A 3 16.25 11.55 -17.30
CA ARG A 3 15.04 10.95 -16.68
C ARG A 3 14.03 12.04 -16.35
N ARG A 4 12.73 11.73 -16.42
CA ARG A 4 11.63 12.65 -16.05
C ARG A 4 11.58 12.87 -14.53
N TYR A 5 11.80 11.81 -13.75
CA TYR A 5 11.82 11.82 -12.28
C TYR A 5 13.10 11.17 -11.77
N ASP A 6 13.67 11.69 -10.73
CA ASP A 6 14.88 11.16 -10.09
C ASP A 6 14.52 10.17 -8.96
N VAL A 7 13.38 10.42 -8.31
CA VAL A 7 12.86 9.61 -7.21
C VAL A 7 11.45 9.12 -7.55
N VAL A 8 11.20 7.83 -7.34
CA VAL A 8 9.86 7.23 -7.41
C VAL A 8 9.53 6.61 -6.05
N THR A 9 8.50 7.13 -5.38
CA THR A 9 7.99 6.52 -4.16
C THR A 9 6.72 5.74 -4.43
N PHE A 10 6.50 4.69 -3.65
CA PHE A 10 5.35 3.80 -3.78
C PHE A 10 4.55 3.78 -2.48
N ASP A 11 3.24 3.69 -2.57
CA ASP A 11 2.48 3.00 -1.54
C ASP A 11 2.87 1.50 -1.54
N CYS A 12 2.63 0.79 -0.43
CA CYS A 12 3.05 -0.61 -0.31
C CYS A 12 1.90 -1.60 -0.56
N TYR A 13 0.89 -1.58 0.31
CA TYR A 13 -0.17 -2.58 0.32
C TYR A 13 -1.31 -2.19 -0.63
N GLY A 14 -1.52 -2.99 -1.69
CA GLY A 14 -2.39 -2.70 -2.84
C GLY A 14 -1.61 -2.21 -4.06
N THR A 15 -0.42 -1.64 -3.85
CA THR A 15 0.46 -1.19 -4.93
C THR A 15 1.55 -2.20 -5.24
N LEU A 16 2.37 -2.56 -4.24
CA LEU A 16 3.48 -3.51 -4.34
C LEU A 16 3.07 -4.92 -3.86
N ILE A 17 2.27 -5.00 -2.79
CA ILE A 17 1.85 -6.22 -2.11
C ILE A 17 0.37 -6.47 -2.35
N ASP A 18 0.02 -7.70 -2.73
CA ASP A 18 -1.38 -8.16 -2.82
C ASP A 18 -1.92 -8.45 -1.42
N TRP A 19 -2.38 -7.40 -0.76
CA TRP A 19 -2.89 -7.46 0.59
C TRP A 19 -4.24 -8.18 0.70
N GLU A 20 -5.07 -8.14 -0.36
CA GLU A 20 -6.36 -8.83 -0.35
C GLU A 20 -6.18 -10.34 -0.34
N ASP A 21 -5.25 -10.86 -1.14
CA ASP A 21 -4.87 -12.27 -1.07
C ASP A 21 -4.27 -12.61 0.28
N GLY A 22 -3.40 -11.74 0.80
CA GLY A 22 -2.75 -11.91 2.10
C GLY A 22 -3.76 -12.03 3.24
N ILE A 23 -4.69 -11.08 3.35
CA ILE A 23 -5.74 -11.06 4.37
C ILE A 23 -6.67 -12.27 4.22
N ALA A 24 -7.21 -12.49 3.03
CA ALA A 24 -8.14 -13.59 2.82
C ALA A 24 -7.49 -14.94 3.16
N SER A 25 -6.24 -15.16 2.76
CA SER A 25 -5.49 -16.39 3.06
C SER A 25 -5.21 -16.54 4.55
N ALA A 26 -4.96 -15.44 5.28
CA ALA A 26 -4.78 -15.46 6.74
C ALA A 26 -6.09 -15.87 7.45
N PHE A 27 -7.21 -15.24 7.10
CA PHE A 27 -8.51 -15.57 7.67
C PHE A 27 -8.93 -17.01 7.38
N LEU A 28 -8.78 -17.48 6.14
CA LEU A 28 -9.15 -18.84 5.75
C LEU A 28 -8.35 -19.89 6.54
N ARG A 29 -7.04 -19.65 6.71
CA ARG A 29 -6.18 -20.57 7.47
C ARG A 29 -6.57 -20.61 8.95
N GLU A 30 -6.73 -19.45 9.59
CA GLU A 30 -7.02 -19.35 11.00
C GLU A 30 -8.42 -19.90 11.35
N ALA A 31 -9.43 -19.61 10.50
CA ALA A 31 -10.79 -20.13 10.67
C ALA A 31 -10.86 -21.66 10.48
N ALA A 32 -10.03 -22.22 9.61
CA ALA A 32 -9.96 -23.67 9.40
C ALA A 32 -9.50 -24.43 10.65
N GLU A 33 -8.67 -23.82 11.51
CA GLU A 33 -8.27 -24.41 12.81
C GLU A 33 -9.47 -24.58 13.76
N ASP A 34 -10.51 -23.74 13.60
CA ASP A 34 -11.77 -23.84 14.35
C ASP A 34 -12.82 -24.68 13.63
N GLY A 35 -12.49 -25.28 12.46
CA GLY A 35 -13.46 -25.98 11.62
C GLY A 35 -14.49 -25.04 10.97
N VAL A 36 -14.22 -23.73 10.90
CA VAL A 36 -15.10 -22.73 10.30
C VAL A 36 -14.72 -22.51 8.83
N VAL A 37 -15.72 -22.61 7.95
CA VAL A 37 -15.53 -22.36 6.52
C VAL A 37 -15.98 -20.94 6.23
N LEU A 38 -15.04 -20.10 5.80
CA LEU A 38 -15.29 -18.72 5.35
C LEU A 38 -15.18 -18.62 3.83
N ASP A 39 -15.86 -17.62 3.27
CA ASP A 39 -15.75 -17.27 1.86
C ASP A 39 -14.76 -16.11 1.65
N ARG A 40 -13.82 -16.28 0.71
CA ARG A 40 -12.77 -15.30 0.39
C ARG A 40 -13.34 -13.91 0.05
N SER A 41 -14.35 -13.87 -0.80
CA SER A 41 -14.93 -12.60 -1.26
C SER A 41 -15.65 -11.86 -0.13
N ARG A 42 -16.30 -12.59 0.77
CA ARG A 42 -16.95 -12.03 1.97
C ARG A 42 -15.93 -11.49 2.98
N ILE A 43 -14.78 -12.16 3.14
CA ILE A 43 -13.68 -11.67 4.00
C ILE A 43 -13.18 -10.32 3.47
N VAL A 44 -12.81 -10.25 2.18
CA VAL A 44 -12.28 -9.04 1.56
C VAL A 44 -13.30 -7.90 1.60
N ALA A 45 -14.57 -8.16 1.28
CA ALA A 45 -15.63 -7.16 1.33
C ALA A 45 -15.85 -6.62 2.75
N ALA A 46 -15.90 -7.49 3.76
CA ALA A 46 -16.04 -7.08 5.16
C ALA A 46 -14.82 -6.28 5.65
N TYR A 47 -13.62 -6.66 5.22
CA TYR A 47 -12.40 -5.92 5.57
C TYR A 47 -12.43 -4.50 5.00
N HIS A 48 -12.71 -4.35 3.71
CA HIS A 48 -12.82 -3.04 3.05
C HIS A 48 -13.86 -2.12 3.71
N GLU A 49 -14.97 -2.70 4.18
CA GLU A 49 -16.03 -1.94 4.84
C GLU A 49 -15.64 -1.48 6.25
N LEU A 50 -14.91 -2.32 7.01
CA LEU A 50 -14.73 -2.13 8.44
C LEU A 50 -13.39 -1.48 8.83
N GLU A 51 -12.33 -1.68 8.05
CA GLU A 51 -11.00 -1.17 8.37
C GLU A 51 -10.94 0.36 8.40
N PRO A 52 -11.55 1.11 7.48
CA PRO A 52 -11.51 2.58 7.52
C PRO A 52 -12.08 3.16 8.82
N ASP A 53 -13.14 2.57 9.37
CA ASP A 53 -13.72 2.99 10.65
C ASP A 53 -12.76 2.76 11.82
N VAL A 54 -11.93 1.71 11.73
CA VAL A 54 -10.93 1.39 12.76
C VAL A 54 -9.73 2.31 12.67
N GLU A 55 -9.33 2.71 11.47
CA GLU A 55 -8.21 3.61 11.20
C GLU A 55 -8.55 5.09 11.47
N ALA A 56 -9.83 5.48 11.36
CA ALA A 56 -10.27 6.89 11.44
C ALA A 56 -10.12 7.54 12.83
N PHE A 57 -9.83 6.78 13.87
CA PHE A 57 -9.64 7.30 15.22
C PHE A 57 -8.24 7.90 15.43
N GLU A 58 -7.95 8.34 16.67
CA GLU A 58 -6.62 8.78 17.05
C GLU A 58 -5.56 7.73 16.67
N TYR A 59 -4.40 8.21 16.19
CA TYR A 59 -3.31 7.33 15.76
C TYR A 59 -2.97 6.28 16.81
N ARG A 60 -2.91 5.04 16.39
CA ARG A 60 -2.41 3.86 17.10
C ARG A 60 -1.54 3.00 16.18
N PRO A 61 -0.71 2.08 16.68
CA PRO A 61 0.07 1.18 15.82
C PRO A 61 -0.83 0.41 14.84
N TYR A 62 -0.36 0.20 13.63
CA TYR A 62 -1.15 -0.49 12.59
C TYR A 62 -1.46 -1.95 12.96
N ARG A 63 -0.58 -2.61 13.73
CA ARG A 63 -0.87 -3.95 14.28
C ARG A 63 -2.14 -3.97 15.13
N ASP A 64 -2.42 -2.89 15.87
CA ASP A 64 -3.63 -2.78 16.68
C ASP A 64 -4.86 -2.53 15.79
N VAL A 65 -4.69 -1.77 14.71
CA VAL A 65 -5.73 -1.61 13.67
C VAL A 65 -6.06 -2.94 13.03
N LEU A 66 -5.05 -3.71 12.59
CA LEU A 66 -5.22 -5.04 12.00
C LEU A 66 -5.93 -6.00 12.96
N THR A 67 -5.51 -6.04 14.25
CA THR A 67 -6.10 -6.90 15.26
C THR A 67 -7.58 -6.54 15.51
N ALA A 68 -7.88 -5.25 15.67
CA ALA A 68 -9.25 -4.80 15.90
C ALA A 68 -10.15 -5.04 14.65
N THR A 69 -9.60 -4.84 13.45
CA THR A 69 -10.33 -5.12 12.21
C THR A 69 -10.60 -6.63 12.07
N ALA A 70 -9.62 -7.48 12.42
CA ALA A 70 -9.82 -8.93 12.39
C ALA A 70 -11.00 -9.38 13.27
N ILE A 71 -11.13 -8.83 14.47
CA ILE A 71 -12.26 -9.10 15.38
C ILE A 71 -13.58 -8.69 14.72
N ARG A 72 -13.66 -7.48 14.19
CA ARG A 72 -14.89 -6.96 13.55
C ARG A 72 -15.30 -7.77 12.33
N VAL A 73 -14.33 -8.15 11.50
CA VAL A 73 -14.58 -9.02 10.33
C VAL A 73 -15.07 -10.39 10.76
N ALA A 74 -14.43 -11.02 11.75
CA ALA A 74 -14.84 -12.31 12.28
C ALA A 74 -16.28 -12.25 12.83
N GLN A 75 -16.63 -11.22 13.61
CA GLN A 75 -17.98 -10.99 14.11
C GLN A 75 -19.00 -10.83 12.98
N ARG A 76 -18.68 -10.03 11.95
CA ARG A 76 -19.52 -9.84 10.76
C ARG A 76 -19.77 -11.17 10.01
N LEU A 77 -18.79 -12.07 10.01
CA LEU A 77 -18.88 -13.36 9.33
C LEU A 77 -19.43 -14.48 10.22
N GLY A 78 -19.78 -14.20 11.49
CA GLY A 78 -20.31 -15.18 12.45
C GLY A 78 -19.26 -16.14 13.01
N TRP A 79 -17.98 -15.77 12.97
CA TRP A 79 -16.89 -16.55 13.53
C TRP A 79 -16.49 -16.04 14.93
N PRO A 80 -16.55 -16.89 15.99
CA PRO A 80 -16.28 -16.49 17.37
C PRO A 80 -14.76 -16.39 17.65
N LEU A 81 -14.08 -15.45 16.98
CA LEU A 81 -12.67 -15.19 17.16
C LEU A 81 -12.43 -14.43 18.48
N THR A 82 -11.49 -14.92 19.29
CA THR A 82 -11.06 -14.23 20.53
C THR A 82 -10.03 -13.14 20.22
N GLU A 83 -9.91 -12.16 21.12
CA GLU A 83 -8.98 -11.03 20.94
C GLU A 83 -7.51 -11.51 20.88
N ASP A 84 -7.12 -12.46 21.73
CA ASP A 84 -5.76 -13.00 21.73
C ASP A 84 -5.41 -13.65 20.38
N ARG A 85 -6.36 -14.38 19.80
CA ARG A 85 -6.17 -15.03 18.50
C ARG A 85 -6.21 -14.05 17.32
N ALA A 86 -6.90 -12.91 17.45
CA ALA A 86 -6.99 -11.92 16.37
C ALA A 86 -5.64 -11.34 15.94
N ARG A 87 -4.59 -11.54 16.74
CA ARG A 87 -3.20 -11.21 16.37
C ARG A 87 -2.67 -12.00 15.18
N PHE A 88 -3.37 -13.09 14.78
CA PHE A 88 -3.01 -13.83 13.56
C PHE A 88 -2.86 -12.92 12.35
N LEU A 89 -3.66 -11.83 12.28
CA LEU A 89 -3.67 -10.97 11.11
C LEU A 89 -2.37 -10.15 10.97
N PRO A 90 -1.94 -9.32 11.95
CA PRO A 90 -0.63 -8.66 11.86
C PRO A 90 0.53 -9.66 11.76
N GLU A 91 0.48 -10.81 12.44
CA GLU A 91 1.49 -11.86 12.35
C GLU A 91 1.54 -12.54 10.98
N SER A 92 0.47 -12.45 10.18
CA SER A 92 0.44 -12.97 8.82
C SER A 92 1.14 -12.07 7.80
N LEU A 93 1.25 -10.78 8.07
CA LEU A 93 1.70 -9.75 7.14
C LEU A 93 3.07 -10.06 6.48
N PRO A 94 4.07 -10.63 7.18
CA PRO A 94 5.33 -11.04 6.55
C PRO A 94 5.18 -12.08 5.44
N ARG A 95 4.04 -12.76 5.35
CA ARG A 95 3.76 -13.80 4.34
C ARG A 95 2.98 -13.29 3.14
N TRP A 96 2.48 -12.04 3.19
CA TRP A 96 1.75 -11.45 2.07
C TRP A 96 2.70 -11.24 0.88
N LYS A 97 2.24 -11.60 -0.31
CA LYS A 97 3.11 -11.67 -1.48
C LYS A 97 3.04 -10.40 -2.33
N PRO A 98 4.15 -10.02 -2.97
CA PRO A 98 4.13 -9.01 -4.03
C PRO A 98 3.24 -9.46 -5.19
N PHE A 99 2.62 -8.48 -5.87
CA PHE A 99 2.04 -8.75 -7.18
C PHE A 99 3.11 -9.28 -8.16
N PRO A 100 2.73 -10.08 -9.17
CA PRO A 100 3.69 -10.67 -10.10
C PRO A 100 4.56 -9.64 -10.86
N ASP A 101 4.02 -8.47 -11.11
CA ASP A 101 4.68 -7.35 -11.81
C ASP A 101 5.61 -6.51 -10.91
N THR A 102 5.48 -6.61 -9.58
CA THR A 102 6.21 -5.76 -8.63
C THR A 102 7.72 -5.90 -8.74
N ASN A 103 8.24 -7.10 -8.54
CA ASN A 103 9.68 -7.31 -8.49
C ASN A 103 10.39 -7.06 -9.83
N PRO A 104 9.84 -7.47 -10.99
CA PRO A 104 10.37 -7.07 -12.29
C PRO A 104 10.44 -5.56 -12.49
N ALA A 105 9.34 -4.84 -12.16
CA ALA A 105 9.28 -3.39 -12.31
C ALA A 105 10.28 -2.67 -11.39
N LEU A 106 10.38 -3.07 -10.12
CA LEU A 106 11.34 -2.48 -9.17
C LEU A 106 12.79 -2.65 -9.63
N ARG A 107 13.16 -3.85 -10.15
CA ARG A 107 14.51 -4.06 -10.70
C ARG A 107 14.79 -3.16 -11.89
N ARG A 108 13.83 -3.01 -12.80
CA ARG A 108 13.95 -2.17 -13.99
C ARG A 108 14.14 -0.71 -13.59
N LEU A 109 13.27 -0.17 -12.75
CA LEU A 109 13.35 1.21 -12.29
C LEU A 109 14.67 1.52 -11.56
N ALA A 110 15.15 0.59 -10.74
CA ALA A 110 16.45 0.72 -10.09
C ALA A 110 17.61 0.69 -11.11
N ALA A 111 17.56 -0.22 -12.11
CA ALA A 111 18.55 -0.30 -13.18
C ALA A 111 18.55 0.94 -14.08
N ASP A 112 17.39 1.56 -14.31
CA ASP A 112 17.24 2.83 -15.00
C ASP A 112 17.74 4.03 -14.15
N GLY A 113 18.16 3.74 -12.91
CA GLY A 113 18.82 4.69 -12.00
C GLY A 113 17.87 5.59 -11.21
N HIS A 114 16.58 5.23 -11.10
CA HIS A 114 15.69 5.89 -10.15
C HIS A 114 16.04 5.53 -8.71
N ARG A 115 16.02 6.52 -7.82
CA ARG A 115 15.98 6.28 -6.37
C ARG A 115 14.56 5.85 -6.02
N LEU A 116 14.42 4.77 -5.24
CA LEU A 116 13.10 4.21 -4.92
C LEU A 116 12.76 4.42 -3.44
N GLY A 117 11.48 4.63 -3.14
CA GLY A 117 11.02 4.81 -1.76
C GLY A 117 9.65 4.19 -1.51
N ILE A 118 9.29 4.07 -0.22
CA ILE A 118 7.97 3.59 0.25
C ILE A 118 7.36 4.61 1.20
N LEU A 119 6.08 4.94 1.00
CA LEU A 119 5.24 5.71 1.92
C LEU A 119 4.03 4.84 2.30
N SER A 120 3.96 4.33 3.52
CA SER A 120 2.98 3.30 3.86
C SER A 120 2.30 3.50 5.23
N ASN A 121 1.01 3.22 5.27
CA ASN A 121 0.19 3.19 6.49
C ASN A 121 0.49 1.90 7.28
N VAL A 122 1.67 1.79 7.89
CA VAL A 122 2.13 0.57 8.55
C VAL A 122 3.14 0.87 9.66
N ASP A 123 3.42 -0.09 10.54
CA ASP A 123 4.50 -0.04 11.53
C ASP A 123 5.86 -0.36 10.89
N ASP A 124 6.93 0.17 11.46
CA ASP A 124 8.30 0.05 10.92
C ASP A 124 8.77 -1.41 10.82
N ASP A 125 8.53 -2.20 11.85
CA ASP A 125 8.96 -3.61 11.90
C ASP A 125 8.14 -4.48 10.93
N LEU A 126 6.83 -4.25 10.81
CA LEU A 126 5.97 -4.95 9.85
C LEU A 126 6.42 -4.66 8.41
N LEU A 127 6.72 -3.40 8.09
CA LEU A 127 7.28 -3.05 6.79
C LEU A 127 8.69 -3.63 6.61
N GLY A 128 9.49 -3.68 7.67
CA GLY A 128 10.82 -4.31 7.66
C GLY A 128 10.77 -5.76 7.17
N GLU A 129 9.82 -6.54 7.69
CA GLU A 129 9.59 -7.92 7.25
C GLU A 129 9.08 -7.99 5.80
N THR A 130 8.12 -7.14 5.43
CA THR A 130 7.59 -7.07 4.05
C THR A 130 8.69 -6.77 3.03
N ARG A 131 9.61 -5.88 3.36
CA ARG A 131 10.71 -5.49 2.46
C ARG A 131 11.65 -6.63 2.07
N ARG A 132 11.65 -7.74 2.81
CA ARG A 132 12.42 -8.95 2.45
C ARG A 132 11.93 -9.61 1.15
N HIS A 133 10.72 -9.29 0.70
CA HIS A 133 10.19 -9.78 -0.58
C HIS A 133 10.76 -9.02 -1.79
N PHE A 134 11.33 -7.85 -1.58
CA PHE A 134 11.78 -7.00 -2.68
C PHE A 134 13.27 -7.19 -2.99
N PRO A 135 13.65 -7.23 -4.29
CA PRO A 135 15.02 -7.52 -4.71
C PRO A 135 15.95 -6.30 -4.71
N ILE A 136 15.47 -5.17 -4.21
CA ILE A 136 16.18 -3.88 -4.19
C ILE A 136 16.07 -3.24 -2.81
N SER A 137 16.91 -2.27 -2.54
CA SER A 137 16.78 -1.41 -1.36
C SER A 137 15.99 -0.15 -1.70
N PHE A 138 15.35 0.43 -0.67
CA PHE A 138 14.65 1.70 -0.79
C PHE A 138 15.42 2.80 -0.07
N ASP A 139 15.66 3.91 -0.77
CA ASP A 139 16.40 5.06 -0.24
C ASP A 139 15.57 5.91 0.73
N VAL A 140 14.24 5.92 0.53
CA VAL A 140 13.29 6.68 1.33
C VAL A 140 12.20 5.75 1.83
N VAL A 141 12.04 5.64 3.15
CA VAL A 141 10.98 4.83 3.77
C VAL A 141 10.32 5.67 4.84
N VAL A 142 9.03 5.98 4.64
CA VAL A 142 8.20 6.71 5.60
C VAL A 142 6.99 5.86 5.97
N THR A 143 6.81 5.62 7.26
CA THR A 143 5.72 4.81 7.81
C THR A 143 4.76 5.67 8.65
N ALA A 144 3.54 5.18 8.85
CA ALA A 144 2.60 5.81 9.77
C ALA A 144 3.19 5.90 11.19
N GLN A 145 3.97 4.91 11.62
CA GLN A 145 4.62 4.92 12.92
C GLN A 145 5.59 6.09 13.08
N GLN A 146 6.40 6.38 12.05
CA GLN A 146 7.37 7.47 12.08
C GLN A 146 6.71 8.85 12.15
N VAL A 147 5.61 9.03 11.41
CA VAL A 147 4.93 10.33 11.33
C VAL A 147 3.72 10.45 12.25
N ARG A 148 3.35 9.36 12.96
CA ARG A 148 2.20 9.26 13.88
C ARG A 148 0.90 9.75 13.23
N SER A 149 0.70 9.36 11.98
CA SER A 149 -0.45 9.75 11.16
C SER A 149 -0.66 8.74 10.05
N TYR A 150 -1.91 8.55 9.66
CA TYR A 150 -2.27 7.75 8.50
C TYR A 150 -2.52 8.63 7.28
N LYS A 151 -2.23 8.14 6.07
CA LYS A 151 -2.77 8.67 4.82
C LYS A 151 -4.29 8.48 4.85
N PRO A 152 -5.11 9.42 4.39
CA PRO A 152 -4.80 10.55 3.51
C PRO A 152 -4.24 11.80 4.20
N GLY A 153 -3.90 11.75 5.48
CA GLY A 153 -3.18 12.85 6.13
C GLY A 153 -1.86 13.16 5.41
N PRO A 154 -1.41 14.43 5.37
CA PRO A 154 -0.29 14.87 4.56
C PRO A 154 1.09 14.46 5.11
N ALA A 155 1.16 13.95 6.33
CA ALA A 155 2.41 13.80 7.09
C ALA A 155 3.47 12.92 6.38
N HIS A 156 3.05 11.82 5.74
CA HIS A 156 3.95 10.97 4.95
C HIS A 156 4.62 11.74 3.81
N PHE A 157 3.83 12.50 3.07
CA PHE A 157 4.31 13.27 1.92
C PHE A 157 5.22 14.42 2.33
N VAL A 158 4.90 15.11 3.43
CA VAL A 158 5.71 16.19 3.99
C VAL A 158 7.07 15.64 4.44
N GLU A 159 7.10 14.53 5.18
CA GLU A 159 8.33 13.90 5.62
C GLU A 159 9.14 13.34 4.45
N ALA A 160 8.49 12.72 3.47
CA ALA A 160 9.16 12.27 2.25
C ALA A 160 9.80 13.44 1.49
N ARG A 161 9.11 14.56 1.31
CA ARG A 161 9.64 15.77 0.70
C ARG A 161 10.90 16.27 1.41
N ARG A 162 10.87 16.28 2.75
CA ARG A 162 12.02 16.68 3.56
C ARG A 162 13.25 15.78 3.32
N ARG A 163 13.04 14.47 3.13
CA ARG A 163 14.12 13.49 2.88
C ARG A 163 14.61 13.50 1.43
N ILE A 164 13.71 13.74 0.48
CA ILE A 164 14.00 13.75 -0.96
C ILE A 164 14.68 15.05 -1.39
N GLY A 165 14.33 16.19 -0.75
CA GLY A 165 14.78 17.52 -1.16
C GLY A 165 14.13 17.98 -2.47
N ASP A 166 14.82 18.88 -3.20
CA ASP A 166 14.31 19.52 -4.43
C ASP A 166 14.49 18.66 -5.70
N THR A 167 14.56 17.34 -5.56
CA THR A 167 14.66 16.43 -6.71
C THR A 167 13.29 16.21 -7.37
N ARG A 168 13.30 15.83 -8.66
CA ARG A 168 12.06 15.51 -9.39
C ARG A 168 11.49 14.19 -8.84
N TRP A 169 10.33 14.29 -8.20
CA TRP A 169 9.69 13.22 -7.47
C TRP A 169 8.35 12.82 -8.08
N LEU A 170 8.12 11.52 -8.26
CA LEU A 170 6.84 10.90 -8.60
C LEU A 170 6.40 9.99 -7.44
N HIS A 171 5.12 10.04 -7.08
CA HIS A 171 4.50 9.02 -6.24
C HIS A 171 3.66 8.05 -7.08
N ALA A 172 3.72 6.75 -6.82
CA ALA A 172 2.96 5.72 -7.53
C ALA A 172 2.14 4.90 -6.53
N ALA A 173 0.82 4.86 -6.69
CA ALA A 173 -0.06 4.23 -5.72
C ALA A 173 -1.37 3.72 -6.34
N GLN A 174 -1.93 2.66 -5.74
CA GLN A 174 -3.24 2.13 -6.11
C GLN A 174 -4.38 2.94 -5.46
N SER A 175 -4.24 3.34 -4.20
CA SER A 175 -5.34 4.00 -3.49
C SER A 175 -5.56 5.42 -3.98
N PHE A 176 -6.71 5.66 -4.61
CA PHE A 176 -7.07 7.00 -5.03
C PHE A 176 -7.27 7.92 -3.81
N PHE A 177 -7.97 7.42 -2.78
CA PHE A 177 -8.28 8.17 -1.57
C PHE A 177 -7.06 8.47 -0.70
N HIS A 178 -6.27 7.44 -0.38
CA HIS A 178 -5.16 7.59 0.56
C HIS A 178 -3.93 8.26 -0.07
N ASP A 179 -3.76 8.18 -1.40
CA ASP A 179 -2.52 8.58 -2.05
C ASP A 179 -2.71 9.60 -3.16
N VAL A 180 -3.59 9.34 -4.15
CA VAL A 180 -3.71 10.20 -5.32
C VAL A 180 -4.22 11.58 -4.92
N VAL A 181 -5.31 11.64 -4.16
CA VAL A 181 -5.91 12.91 -3.72
C VAL A 181 -4.94 13.75 -2.89
N PRO A 182 -4.34 13.25 -1.78
CA PRO A 182 -3.44 14.07 -0.98
C PRO A 182 -2.15 14.44 -1.72
N ALA A 183 -1.55 13.56 -2.52
CA ALA A 183 -0.37 13.88 -3.31
C ALA A 183 -0.63 15.02 -4.29
N ARG A 184 -1.74 14.97 -5.02
CA ARG A 184 -2.15 16.01 -5.96
C ARG A 184 -2.40 17.36 -5.27
N ARG A 185 -3.07 17.35 -4.12
CA ARG A 185 -3.30 18.57 -3.32
C ARG A 185 -2.02 19.22 -2.83
N LEU A 186 -0.96 18.43 -2.63
CA LEU A 186 0.38 18.90 -2.25
C LEU A 186 1.27 19.24 -3.47
N GLY A 187 0.73 19.20 -4.69
CA GLY A 187 1.48 19.48 -5.92
C GLY A 187 2.53 18.41 -6.24
N ILE A 188 2.36 17.18 -5.74
CA ILE A 188 3.24 16.06 -6.02
C ILE A 188 2.70 15.33 -7.25
N PRO A 189 3.52 15.14 -8.31
CA PRO A 189 3.16 14.28 -9.42
C PRO A 189 2.84 12.86 -8.94
N VAL A 190 1.72 12.30 -9.40
CA VAL A 190 1.29 10.96 -9.01
C VAL A 190 0.88 10.13 -10.20
N ALA A 191 1.34 8.87 -10.26
CA ALA A 191 0.87 7.83 -11.15
C ALA A 191 -0.12 6.94 -10.37
N TRP A 192 -1.37 6.88 -10.83
CA TRP A 192 -2.37 6.01 -10.26
C TRP A 192 -2.24 4.60 -10.84
N ILE A 193 -1.94 3.63 -9.99
CA ILE A 193 -1.82 2.22 -10.36
C ILE A 193 -3.20 1.57 -10.21
N ASN A 194 -4.06 1.85 -11.18
CA ASN A 194 -5.47 1.44 -11.19
C ASN A 194 -5.63 -0.04 -11.59
N ARG A 195 -5.24 -0.95 -10.70
CA ARG A 195 -5.27 -2.42 -10.93
C ARG A 195 -6.66 -2.98 -11.17
N LYS A 196 -7.70 -2.28 -10.71
CA LYS A 196 -9.09 -2.76 -10.69
C LYS A 196 -10.02 -2.00 -11.64
N ALA A 197 -9.48 -1.07 -12.43
CA ALA A 197 -10.26 -0.18 -13.28
C ALA A 197 -11.35 0.57 -12.48
N GLU A 198 -10.99 1.05 -11.30
CA GLU A 198 -11.85 1.85 -10.43
C GLU A 198 -12.13 3.23 -11.04
N LYS A 199 -13.24 3.84 -10.66
CA LYS A 199 -13.52 5.23 -11.05
C LYS A 199 -12.81 6.19 -10.11
N PRO A 200 -12.30 7.33 -10.62
CA PRO A 200 -11.79 8.39 -9.76
C PRO A 200 -12.82 8.83 -8.73
N LEU A 201 -12.37 9.15 -7.51
CA LEU A 201 -13.25 9.63 -6.44
C LEU A 201 -13.51 11.14 -6.49
N ASP A 202 -12.70 11.88 -7.24
CA ASP A 202 -12.89 13.32 -7.49
C ASP A 202 -12.39 13.68 -8.91
N ASP A 203 -12.59 14.96 -9.29
CA ASP A 203 -12.22 15.49 -10.60
C ASP A 203 -10.73 15.86 -10.73
N VAL A 204 -9.89 15.52 -9.74
CA VAL A 204 -8.44 15.78 -9.80
C VAL A 204 -7.74 14.65 -10.55
N PRO A 205 -7.36 14.87 -11.82
CA PRO A 205 -6.75 13.81 -12.60
C PRO A 205 -5.37 13.44 -12.04
N PRO A 206 -4.99 12.15 -12.02
CA PRO A 206 -3.60 11.75 -11.80
C PRO A 206 -2.72 12.26 -12.95
N GLY A 207 -1.40 12.26 -12.73
CA GLY A 207 -0.43 12.55 -13.80
C GLY A 207 -0.37 11.44 -14.86
N ALA A 208 -0.66 10.21 -14.45
CA ALA A 208 -0.87 9.04 -15.31
C ALA A 208 -1.82 8.06 -14.62
N GLU A 209 -2.62 7.35 -15.41
CA GLU A 209 -3.40 6.19 -14.97
C GLU A 209 -2.87 4.94 -15.66
N LEU A 210 -2.44 3.96 -14.88
CA LEU A 210 -1.72 2.77 -15.34
C LEU A 210 -2.30 1.54 -14.65
N ARG A 211 -2.37 0.41 -15.36
CA ARG A 211 -3.02 -0.81 -14.82
C ARG A 211 -2.13 -1.60 -13.86
N ASN A 212 -0.80 -1.42 -13.94
CA ASN A 212 0.16 -2.19 -13.17
C ASN A 212 1.55 -1.52 -13.19
N LEU A 213 2.51 -2.09 -12.46
CA LEU A 213 3.86 -1.52 -12.38
C LEU A 213 4.72 -1.78 -13.62
N THR A 214 4.37 -2.77 -14.46
CA THR A 214 5.02 -2.94 -15.77
C THR A 214 4.75 -1.73 -16.64
N GLU A 215 3.49 -1.28 -16.72
CA GLU A 215 3.11 -0.07 -17.44
C GLU A 215 3.76 1.19 -16.85
N LEU A 216 3.94 1.25 -15.52
CA LEU A 216 4.69 2.35 -14.90
C LEU A 216 6.15 2.39 -15.38
N ALA A 217 6.83 1.24 -15.40
CA ALA A 217 8.20 1.17 -15.86
C ALA A 217 8.32 1.49 -17.36
N ASP A 218 7.35 1.08 -18.19
CA ASP A 218 7.29 1.42 -19.61
C ASP A 218 7.08 2.94 -19.78
N TRP A 219 6.11 3.52 -19.09
CA TRP A 219 5.80 4.95 -19.15
C TRP A 219 6.96 5.84 -18.68
N LEU A 220 7.71 5.41 -17.67
CA LEU A 220 8.90 6.14 -17.18
C LEU A 220 10.11 6.01 -18.13
N GLY A 221 10.19 4.90 -18.84
CA GLY A 221 11.23 4.66 -19.85
C GLY A 221 10.96 5.31 -21.21
N ASP A 222 9.73 5.77 -21.47
CA ASP A 222 9.35 6.43 -22.71
C ASP A 222 9.66 7.94 -22.64
N PRO A 223 10.61 8.45 -23.45
CA PRO A 223 10.95 9.87 -23.46
C PRO A 223 9.81 10.76 -23.98
N ASP A 224 8.89 10.20 -24.78
CA ASP A 224 7.80 10.93 -25.43
C ASP A 224 6.46 10.79 -24.67
N ALA A 225 6.40 10.02 -23.61
CA ALA A 225 5.18 9.84 -22.82
C ALA A 225 4.71 11.18 -22.22
N LYS A 226 3.45 11.55 -22.51
CA LYS A 226 2.82 12.76 -21.96
C LYS A 226 2.42 12.55 -20.49
N THR A 227 2.54 13.61 -19.70
CA THR A 227 1.95 13.72 -18.36
C THR A 227 0.51 14.17 -18.44
#